data_6f3f1415105eab2156ebdf17a15ed896
#
_entry.id   6f3f1415105eab2156ebdf17a15ed896
#
_cell.length_a   1.000
_cell.length_b   1.000
_cell.length_c   1.000
_cell.angle_alpha   90.00
_cell.angle_beta   90.00
_cell.angle_gamma   90.00
#
_symmetry.space_group_name_H-M   'P 1'
#
loop_
_entity.id
_entity.type
_entity.pdbx_description
1 polymer ?
#
loop_
_entity_poly.entity_id
_entity_poly.type
_entity_poly.pdbx_seq_one_letter_code
_entity_poly.pdbx_strand_id
1 'polypeptide(L)'
;MNHNASPSSPPPRRAGRILLLGLALLAAASALFVLRRPLMMSAPACMAGRWHGCLDTFNGVVLMTLVTLPVAVLVAWVLARHRRAVAGTSAWRLSLAEVGMVHGTVPFVWMTMTPGGGAGIVPARVSLMPLRDLATMGPLGIGGNLLVLAALGFFAPMRFAALASVPRILALGAGCSALIETAQYVLQLDRVSSVDDVLVNAAGAVLAGLASRRWWRTTAQDPSGMPDVSGRSGVSGGSGASGVSASPHASAAGRAA
;
A
#
# COMPACT_ATOMS: atom_id res chain seq x y z
N MET A 1 22.63 38.92 44.45
CA MET A 1 21.94 39.27 43.19
C MET A 1 21.77 38.00 42.40
N ASN A 2 20.62 37.34 42.55
CA ASN A 2 20.30 36.10 41.82
C ASN A 2 19.48 36.44 40.58
N HIS A 3 20.08 36.38 39.41
CA HIS A 3 19.35 36.48 38.16
C HIS A 3 18.71 35.12 37.83
N ASN A 4 17.42 34.97 38.14
CA ASN A 4 16.59 33.91 37.62
C ASN A 4 16.35 34.15 36.16
N ALA A 5 17.09 33.44 35.28
CA ALA A 5 16.78 33.35 33.88
C ALA A 5 15.51 32.50 33.73
N SER A 6 14.40 33.11 33.35
CA SER A 6 13.16 32.44 32.99
C SER A 6 13.39 31.54 31.77
N PRO A 7 12.96 30.25 31.78
CA PRO A 7 13.07 29.40 30.62
C PRO A 7 12.17 29.94 29.49
N SER A 8 12.77 30.21 28.33
CA SER A 8 12.07 30.62 27.11
C SER A 8 11.08 29.54 26.68
N SER A 9 9.80 29.90 26.68
CA SER A 9 8.70 29.03 26.24
C SER A 9 8.93 28.62 24.78
N PRO A 10 8.75 27.31 24.38
CA PRO A 10 8.89 26.87 23.01
C PRO A 10 7.85 27.56 22.14
N PRO A 11 8.19 27.92 20.87
CA PRO A 11 7.28 28.61 19.97
C PRO A 11 6.04 27.75 19.67
N PRO A 12 4.88 28.36 19.50
CA PRO A 12 3.62 27.66 19.50
C PRO A 12 3.49 26.69 18.31
N ARG A 13 3.25 25.42 18.59
CA ARG A 13 2.90 24.36 17.62
C ARG A 13 1.74 24.75 16.68
N ARG A 14 1.04 25.86 16.95
CA ARG A 14 -0.04 26.43 16.14
C ARG A 14 0.46 27.01 14.80
N ALA A 15 1.57 27.73 14.77
CA ALA A 15 2.12 28.31 13.53
C ALA A 15 2.50 27.25 12.50
N GLY A 16 3.13 26.15 12.93
CA GLY A 16 3.46 25.02 12.05
C GLY A 16 2.21 24.34 11.47
N ARG A 17 1.13 24.21 12.26
CA ARG A 17 -0.14 23.65 11.78
C ARG A 17 -0.83 24.57 10.77
N ILE A 18 -0.83 25.88 11.00
CA ILE A 18 -1.41 26.86 10.06
C ILE A 18 -0.63 26.85 8.76
N LEU A 19 0.71 26.81 8.79
CA LEU A 19 1.54 26.71 7.61
C LEU A 19 1.26 25.41 6.83
N LEU A 20 1.18 24.26 7.50
CA LEU A 20 0.86 22.98 6.86
C LEU A 20 -0.54 22.98 6.25
N LEU A 21 -1.53 23.56 6.91
CA LEU A 21 -2.88 23.68 6.38
C LEU A 21 -2.89 24.62 5.16
N GLY A 22 -2.17 25.74 5.20
CA GLY A 22 -2.02 26.66 4.08
C GLY A 22 -1.38 25.98 2.87
N LEU A 23 -0.28 25.23 3.07
CA LEU A 23 0.38 24.48 2.02
C LEU A 23 -0.53 23.37 1.45
N ALA A 24 -1.28 22.68 2.30
CA ALA A 24 -2.22 21.63 1.88
C ALA A 24 -3.37 22.23 1.04
N LEU A 25 -3.92 23.37 1.45
CA LEU A 25 -4.95 24.09 0.69
C LEU A 25 -4.42 24.60 -0.63
N LEU A 26 -3.21 25.15 -0.67
CA LEU A 26 -2.57 25.60 -1.90
C LEU A 26 -2.32 24.42 -2.85
N ALA A 27 -1.81 23.30 -2.35
CA ALA A 27 -1.62 22.10 -3.14
C ALA A 27 -2.94 21.55 -3.69
N ALA A 28 -4.01 21.53 -2.87
CA ALA A 28 -5.34 21.10 -3.29
C ALA A 28 -5.93 22.04 -4.37
N ALA A 29 -5.79 23.35 -4.19
CA ALA A 29 -6.25 24.34 -5.18
C ALA A 29 -5.47 24.24 -6.50
N SER A 30 -4.16 24.02 -6.42
CA SER A 30 -3.31 23.80 -7.60
C SER A 30 -3.68 22.53 -8.34
N ALA A 31 -3.90 21.45 -7.61
CA ALA A 31 -4.35 20.18 -8.17
C ALA A 31 -5.73 20.32 -8.84
N LEU A 32 -6.68 21.00 -8.19
CA LEU A 32 -8.01 21.26 -8.76
C LEU A 32 -7.92 22.13 -10.02
N PHE A 33 -7.04 23.14 -10.01
CA PHE A 33 -6.82 24.00 -11.17
C PHE A 33 -6.25 23.22 -12.38
N VAL A 34 -5.29 22.33 -12.14
CA VAL A 34 -4.70 21.48 -13.18
C VAL A 34 -5.73 20.48 -13.72
N LEU A 35 -6.51 19.86 -12.81
CA LEU A 35 -7.50 18.84 -13.16
C LEU A 35 -8.80 19.43 -13.73
N ARG A 36 -9.05 20.73 -13.61
CA ARG A 36 -10.31 21.36 -14.06
C ARG A 36 -10.64 21.08 -15.53
N ARG A 37 -9.64 21.20 -16.42
CA ARG A 37 -9.86 20.96 -17.87
C ARG A 37 -10.21 19.51 -18.16
N PRO A 38 -9.42 18.51 -17.75
CA PRO A 38 -9.80 17.11 -17.86
C PRO A 38 -11.20 16.82 -17.31
N LEU A 39 -11.53 17.35 -16.13
CA LEU A 39 -12.85 17.13 -15.50
C LEU A 39 -13.99 17.73 -16.32
N MET A 40 -13.83 18.97 -16.77
CA MET A 40 -14.86 19.65 -17.58
C MET A 40 -15.06 19.00 -18.95
N MET A 41 -14.01 18.41 -19.53
CA MET A 41 -14.11 17.69 -20.81
C MET A 41 -14.70 16.29 -20.64
N SER A 42 -14.42 15.65 -19.52
CA SER A 42 -14.83 14.25 -19.26
C SER A 42 -16.29 14.14 -18.83
N ALA A 43 -16.81 15.08 -18.06
CA ALA A 43 -18.17 14.99 -17.57
C ALA A 43 -19.22 14.96 -18.70
N PRO A 44 -19.19 15.82 -19.73
CA PRO A 44 -20.09 15.71 -20.87
C PRO A 44 -19.89 14.42 -21.66
N ALA A 45 -18.64 13.98 -21.87
CA ALA A 45 -18.34 12.75 -22.59
C ALA A 45 -18.87 11.51 -21.85
N CYS A 46 -18.72 11.47 -20.52
CA CYS A 46 -19.32 10.44 -19.68
C CYS A 46 -20.84 10.40 -19.79
N MET A 47 -21.49 11.56 -19.69
CA MET A 47 -22.96 11.67 -19.70
C MET A 47 -23.54 11.36 -21.08
N ALA A 48 -22.89 11.81 -22.17
CA ALA A 48 -23.33 11.58 -23.55
C ALA A 48 -23.07 10.14 -24.02
N GLY A 49 -21.98 9.52 -23.57
CA GLY A 49 -21.52 8.20 -24.01
C GLY A 49 -22.11 7.01 -23.28
N ARG A 50 -23.20 7.16 -22.53
CA ARG A 50 -23.81 6.07 -21.78
C ARG A 50 -22.80 5.26 -20.93
N TRP A 51 -21.93 5.96 -20.20
CA TRP A 51 -20.86 5.42 -19.35
C TRP A 51 -19.61 4.92 -20.08
N HIS A 52 -19.63 4.62 -21.38
CA HIS A 52 -18.44 4.20 -22.12
C HIS A 52 -17.31 5.25 -22.04
N GLY A 53 -17.61 6.53 -22.27
CA GLY A 53 -16.61 7.59 -22.17
C GLY A 53 -16.01 7.78 -20.78
N CYS A 54 -16.67 7.27 -19.74
CA CYS A 54 -16.16 7.33 -18.35
C CYS A 54 -15.08 6.29 -18.07
N LEU A 55 -15.14 5.13 -18.72
CA LEU A 55 -14.30 3.99 -18.43
C LEU A 55 -13.22 3.77 -19.51
N ASP A 56 -13.49 4.20 -20.73
CA ASP A 56 -12.63 3.96 -21.90
C ASP A 56 -11.69 5.13 -22.22
N THR A 57 -11.79 6.21 -21.47
CA THR A 57 -10.93 7.37 -21.65
C THR A 57 -10.13 7.70 -20.37
N PHE A 58 -8.88 8.14 -20.57
CA PHE A 58 -8.03 8.59 -19.46
C PHE A 58 -8.74 9.61 -18.55
N ASN A 59 -9.32 10.66 -19.16
CA ASN A 59 -10.00 11.71 -18.42
C ASN A 59 -11.24 11.19 -17.68
N GLY A 60 -11.96 10.23 -18.28
CA GLY A 60 -13.12 9.59 -17.66
C GLY A 60 -12.74 8.79 -16.43
N VAL A 61 -11.69 7.99 -16.51
CA VAL A 61 -11.18 7.20 -15.35
C VAL A 61 -10.73 8.13 -14.23
N VAL A 62 -10.03 9.23 -14.54
CA VAL A 62 -9.66 10.24 -13.53
C VAL A 62 -10.90 10.85 -12.88
N LEU A 63 -11.91 11.23 -13.67
CA LEU A 63 -13.18 11.76 -13.15
C LEU A 63 -13.85 10.75 -12.21
N MET A 64 -14.00 9.49 -12.63
CA MET A 64 -14.63 8.43 -11.83
C MET A 64 -13.84 8.16 -10.54
N THR A 65 -12.52 8.20 -10.59
CA THR A 65 -11.67 8.06 -9.39
C THR A 65 -11.94 9.18 -8.39
N LEU A 66 -12.07 10.42 -8.86
CA LEU A 66 -12.36 11.57 -8.00
C LEU A 66 -13.79 11.53 -7.45
N VAL A 67 -14.78 11.16 -8.27
CA VAL A 67 -16.19 11.03 -7.85
C VAL A 67 -16.35 9.93 -6.81
N THR A 68 -15.61 8.83 -6.94
CA THR A 68 -15.67 7.70 -5.98
C THR A 68 -14.81 7.92 -4.73
N LEU A 69 -13.96 8.95 -4.69
CA LEU A 69 -13.10 9.25 -3.53
C LEU A 69 -13.88 9.46 -2.22
N PRO A 70 -15.00 10.21 -2.18
CA PRO A 70 -15.80 10.33 -0.95
C PRO A 70 -16.33 8.98 -0.44
N VAL A 71 -16.72 8.10 -1.36
CA VAL A 71 -17.15 6.74 -1.02
C VAL A 71 -15.99 5.93 -0.45
N ALA A 72 -14.81 6.00 -1.05
CA ALA A 72 -13.60 5.36 -0.54
C ALA A 72 -13.26 5.84 0.88
N VAL A 73 -13.33 7.15 1.13
CA VAL A 73 -13.13 7.73 2.47
C VAL A 73 -14.18 7.23 3.46
N LEU A 74 -15.44 7.18 3.07
CA LEU A 74 -16.53 6.65 3.90
C LEU A 74 -16.29 5.17 4.23
N VAL A 75 -15.92 4.35 3.26
CA VAL A 75 -15.58 2.93 3.48
C VAL A 75 -14.41 2.79 4.46
N ALA A 76 -13.34 3.57 4.27
CA ALA A 76 -12.21 3.56 5.18
C ALA A 76 -12.62 3.95 6.61
N TRP A 77 -13.51 4.93 6.75
CA TRP A 77 -14.04 5.37 8.05
C TRP A 77 -14.91 4.29 8.72
N VAL A 78 -15.82 3.66 7.98
CA VAL A 78 -16.67 2.57 8.50
C VAL A 78 -15.81 1.40 8.95
N LEU A 79 -14.85 0.96 8.11
CA LEU A 79 -13.92 -0.11 8.47
C LEU A 79 -13.11 0.25 9.72
N ALA A 80 -12.63 1.49 9.82
CA ALA A 80 -11.90 1.95 10.99
C ALA A 80 -12.77 1.93 12.26
N ARG A 81 -14.03 2.31 12.16
CA ARG A 81 -14.97 2.23 13.30
C ARG A 81 -15.20 0.78 13.75
N HIS A 82 -15.46 -0.12 12.81
CA HIS A 82 -15.68 -1.54 13.14
C HIS A 82 -14.43 -2.18 13.77
N ARG A 83 -13.25 -1.77 13.36
CA ARG A 83 -11.98 -2.33 13.86
C ARG A 83 -11.48 -1.70 15.16
N ARG A 84 -12.05 -0.60 15.62
CA ARG A 84 -11.56 0.11 16.83
C ARG A 84 -11.52 -0.77 18.07
N ALA A 85 -12.48 -1.68 18.23
CA ALA A 85 -12.54 -2.58 19.37
C ALA A 85 -11.35 -3.55 19.43
N VAL A 86 -10.81 -3.96 18.26
CA VAL A 86 -9.73 -4.97 18.17
C VAL A 86 -8.37 -4.30 17.91
N ALA A 87 -8.31 -3.30 17.02
CA ALA A 87 -7.08 -2.71 16.53
C ALA A 87 -6.72 -1.36 17.18
N GLY A 88 -7.58 -0.83 18.05
CA GLY A 88 -7.33 0.41 18.79
C GLY A 88 -6.96 1.59 17.87
N THR A 89 -5.88 2.29 18.18
CA THR A 89 -5.40 3.47 17.44
C THR A 89 -4.91 3.15 16.02
N SER A 90 -4.55 1.89 15.73
CA SER A 90 -4.07 1.47 14.41
C SER A 90 -5.20 1.18 13.41
N ALA A 91 -6.47 1.07 13.89
CA ALA A 91 -7.62 0.77 13.04
C ALA A 91 -7.76 1.68 11.83
N TRP A 92 -7.57 3.01 12.02
CA TRP A 92 -7.65 3.99 10.93
C TRP A 92 -6.54 3.78 9.88
N ARG A 93 -5.31 3.58 10.34
CA ARG A 93 -4.18 3.36 9.43
C ARG A 93 -4.34 2.10 8.58
N LEU A 94 -4.81 1.00 9.18
CA LEU A 94 -5.05 -0.25 8.48
C LEU A 94 -6.17 -0.13 7.45
N SER A 95 -7.28 0.50 7.83
CA SER A 95 -8.42 0.71 6.93
C SER A 95 -8.08 1.65 5.78
N LEU A 96 -7.35 2.74 6.06
CA LEU A 96 -6.86 3.64 5.03
C LEU A 96 -5.87 2.94 4.09
N ALA A 97 -5.00 2.08 4.61
CA ALA A 97 -4.06 1.34 3.79
C ALA A 97 -4.78 0.37 2.83
N GLU A 98 -5.79 -0.35 3.30
CA GLU A 98 -6.56 -1.27 2.44
C GLU A 98 -7.34 -0.53 1.36
N VAL A 99 -8.12 0.47 1.74
CA VAL A 99 -8.93 1.23 0.80
C VAL A 99 -8.06 2.03 -0.16
N GLY A 100 -6.99 2.67 0.36
CA GLY A 100 -6.05 3.45 -0.44
C GLY A 100 -5.28 2.59 -1.45
N MET A 101 -4.93 1.36 -1.08
CA MET A 101 -4.29 0.41 -1.99
C MET A 101 -5.20 0.05 -3.16
N VAL A 102 -6.47 -0.27 -2.89
CA VAL A 102 -7.44 -0.62 -3.94
C VAL A 102 -7.81 0.60 -4.78
N HIS A 103 -8.28 1.67 -4.12
CA HIS A 103 -8.74 2.88 -4.79
C HIS A 103 -7.65 3.61 -5.56
N GLY A 104 -6.40 3.54 -5.10
CA GLY A 104 -5.27 4.18 -5.77
C GLY A 104 -4.59 3.32 -6.83
N THR A 105 -4.80 2.00 -6.86
CA THR A 105 -4.15 1.11 -7.84
C THR A 105 -5.09 0.74 -8.97
N VAL A 106 -6.35 0.39 -8.67
CA VAL A 106 -7.31 -0.11 -9.65
C VAL A 106 -7.52 0.84 -10.84
N PRO A 107 -7.70 2.16 -10.65
CA PRO A 107 -7.89 3.07 -11.78
C PRO A 107 -6.68 3.12 -12.74
N PHE A 108 -5.47 3.10 -12.20
CA PHE A 108 -4.25 3.09 -13.02
C PHE A 108 -4.09 1.79 -13.79
N VAL A 109 -4.30 0.65 -13.13
CA VAL A 109 -4.29 -0.65 -13.81
C VAL A 109 -5.39 -0.71 -14.87
N TRP A 110 -6.59 -0.19 -14.57
CA TRP A 110 -7.67 -0.10 -15.56
C TRP A 110 -7.24 0.68 -16.81
N MET A 111 -6.59 1.84 -16.62
CA MET A 111 -6.08 2.65 -17.74
C MET A 111 -5.03 1.92 -18.58
N THR A 112 -4.15 1.14 -17.94
CA THR A 112 -3.16 0.35 -18.68
C THR A 112 -3.80 -0.78 -19.48
N MET A 113 -4.96 -1.27 -19.02
CA MET A 113 -5.73 -2.34 -19.69
C MET A 113 -6.75 -1.84 -20.71
N THR A 114 -6.87 -0.52 -20.94
CA THR A 114 -7.76 0.04 -21.97
C THR A 114 -7.23 -0.31 -23.35
N PRO A 115 -8.06 -0.92 -24.22
CA PRO A 115 -7.66 -1.31 -25.57
C PRO A 115 -7.23 -0.13 -26.44
N GLY A 116 -6.17 -0.29 -27.21
CA GLY A 116 -5.80 0.62 -28.30
C GLY A 116 -6.69 0.46 -29.54
N GLY A 117 -6.52 1.37 -30.51
CA GLY A 117 -7.35 1.37 -31.73
C GLY A 117 -7.24 0.12 -32.62
N GLY A 118 -6.15 -0.62 -32.51
CA GLY A 118 -5.91 -1.87 -33.26
C GLY A 118 -6.07 -3.14 -32.42
N ALA A 119 -6.69 -3.06 -31.23
CA ALA A 119 -6.86 -4.19 -30.35
C ALA A 119 -7.61 -5.36 -31.04
N GLY A 120 -7.06 -6.57 -30.92
CA GLY A 120 -7.57 -7.77 -31.57
C GLY A 120 -7.28 -7.88 -33.09
N ILE A 121 -6.68 -6.84 -33.69
CA ILE A 121 -6.34 -6.81 -35.13
C ILE A 121 -4.82 -6.79 -35.32
N VAL A 122 -4.14 -5.92 -34.54
CA VAL A 122 -2.68 -5.78 -34.61
C VAL A 122 -2.02 -6.87 -33.75
N PRO A 123 -1.05 -7.62 -34.27
CA PRO A 123 -0.33 -8.63 -33.49
C PRO A 123 0.32 -8.01 -32.25
N ALA A 124 0.24 -8.71 -31.13
CA ALA A 124 0.88 -8.31 -29.90
C ALA A 124 2.41 -8.17 -30.09
N ARG A 125 2.98 -7.13 -29.52
CA ARG A 125 4.42 -6.81 -29.64
C ARG A 125 5.08 -6.85 -28.27
N VAL A 126 6.32 -7.35 -28.21
CA VAL A 126 7.11 -7.42 -27.00
C VAL A 126 8.44 -6.72 -27.22
N SER A 127 8.83 -5.87 -26.27
CA SER A 127 10.13 -5.22 -26.22
C SER A 127 10.90 -5.75 -24.98
N LEU A 128 11.92 -6.59 -25.24
CA LEU A 128 12.75 -7.18 -24.17
C LEU A 128 14.10 -6.47 -24.02
N MET A 129 14.36 -5.41 -24.80
CA MET A 129 15.62 -4.64 -24.65
C MET A 129 15.45 -3.56 -23.58
N PRO A 130 16.14 -3.68 -22.43
CA PRO A 130 16.04 -2.70 -21.36
C PRO A 130 16.50 -1.31 -21.83
N LEU A 131 15.86 -0.26 -21.32
CA LEU A 131 16.13 1.16 -21.55
C LEU A 131 15.91 1.66 -22.98
N ARG A 132 15.46 0.80 -23.91
CA ARG A 132 15.18 1.18 -25.29
C ARG A 132 13.92 2.05 -25.39
N ASP A 133 12.85 1.59 -24.78
CA ASP A 133 11.56 2.26 -24.84
C ASP A 133 11.51 3.48 -23.92
N LEU A 134 12.29 3.44 -22.84
CA LEU A 134 12.43 4.56 -21.89
C LEU A 134 12.90 5.85 -22.56
N ALA A 135 13.84 5.74 -23.53
CA ALA A 135 14.37 6.89 -24.27
C ALA A 135 13.29 7.61 -25.11
N THR A 136 12.27 6.87 -25.55
CA THR A 136 11.18 7.37 -26.41
C THR A 136 9.86 7.63 -25.67
N MET A 137 9.73 7.14 -24.43
CA MET A 137 8.50 7.17 -23.64
C MET A 137 8.05 8.60 -23.27
N GLY A 138 8.97 9.55 -23.19
CA GLY A 138 8.67 10.92 -22.79
C GLY A 138 8.25 11.07 -21.31
N PRO A 139 8.26 12.31 -20.77
CA PRO A 139 8.04 12.55 -19.33
C PRO A 139 6.67 12.10 -18.80
N LEU A 140 5.63 12.26 -19.61
CA LEU A 140 4.27 11.86 -19.21
C LEU A 140 4.10 10.34 -19.18
N GLY A 141 4.74 9.63 -20.11
CA GLY A 141 4.74 8.16 -20.12
C GLY A 141 5.48 7.60 -18.89
N ILE A 142 6.68 8.12 -18.61
CA ILE A 142 7.46 7.74 -17.42
C ILE A 142 6.66 8.04 -16.14
N GLY A 143 6.11 9.25 -16.03
CA GLY A 143 5.31 9.65 -14.86
C GLY A 143 4.05 8.79 -14.68
N GLY A 144 3.38 8.48 -15.77
CA GLY A 144 2.21 7.59 -15.77
C GLY A 144 2.56 6.20 -15.24
N ASN A 145 3.61 5.58 -15.78
CA ASN A 145 4.07 4.26 -15.34
C ASN A 145 4.55 4.26 -13.89
N LEU A 146 5.27 5.27 -13.42
CA LEU A 146 5.62 5.39 -12.00
C LEU A 146 4.39 5.39 -11.09
N LEU A 147 3.26 5.91 -11.54
CA LEU A 147 2.03 5.99 -10.75
C LEU A 147 1.20 4.69 -10.74
N VAL A 148 1.35 3.80 -11.74
CA VAL A 148 0.52 2.58 -11.88
C VAL A 148 0.49 1.77 -10.59
N LEU A 149 1.65 1.52 -9.97
CA LEU A 149 1.78 0.72 -8.76
C LEU A 149 2.22 1.54 -7.53
N ALA A 150 2.25 2.86 -7.63
CA ALA A 150 2.67 3.72 -6.52
C ALA A 150 1.78 3.56 -5.29
N ALA A 151 0.46 3.51 -5.44
CA ALA A 151 -0.45 3.30 -4.32
C ALA A 151 -0.27 1.92 -3.67
N LEU A 152 -0.07 0.87 -4.47
CA LEU A 152 0.26 -0.45 -3.95
C LEU A 152 1.56 -0.41 -3.14
N GLY A 153 2.63 0.17 -3.69
CA GLY A 153 3.92 0.30 -3.01
C GLY A 153 3.85 1.11 -1.72
N PHE A 154 3.04 2.18 -1.69
CA PHE A 154 2.85 3.04 -0.52
C PHE A 154 2.09 2.32 0.60
N PHE A 155 0.96 1.69 0.29
CA PHE A 155 0.03 1.18 1.29
C PHE A 155 0.29 -0.28 1.69
N ALA A 156 0.85 -1.12 0.80
CA ALA A 156 1.07 -2.54 1.09
C ALA A 156 1.98 -2.77 2.33
N PRO A 157 3.13 -2.10 2.51
CA PRO A 157 3.96 -2.27 3.70
C PRO A 157 3.32 -1.71 4.98
N MET A 158 2.37 -0.78 4.86
CA MET A 158 1.57 -0.29 6.00
C MET A 158 0.55 -1.33 6.46
N ARG A 159 0.06 -2.19 5.54
CA ARG A 159 -0.94 -3.22 5.83
C ARG A 159 -0.30 -4.55 6.20
N PHE A 160 0.76 -4.95 5.50
CA PHE A 160 1.39 -6.25 5.62
C PHE A 160 2.84 -6.10 6.08
N ALA A 161 3.16 -6.55 7.29
CA ALA A 161 4.52 -6.52 7.82
C ALA A 161 5.50 -7.34 6.95
N ALA A 162 5.00 -8.40 6.32
CA ALA A 162 5.79 -9.20 5.37
C ALA A 162 6.32 -8.39 4.18
N LEU A 163 5.67 -7.29 3.80
CA LEU A 163 6.09 -6.41 2.70
C LEU A 163 6.91 -5.19 3.16
N ALA A 164 7.21 -5.07 4.45
CA ALA A 164 7.93 -3.95 5.01
C ALA A 164 9.47 -4.03 4.74
N SER A 165 9.84 -4.23 3.47
CA SER A 165 11.24 -4.15 3.01
C SER A 165 11.31 -3.78 1.54
N VAL A 166 12.35 -3.02 1.16
CA VAL A 166 12.53 -2.55 -0.22
C VAL A 166 12.58 -3.70 -1.24
N PRO A 167 13.34 -4.79 -1.03
CA PRO A 167 13.37 -5.90 -1.98
C PRO A 167 12.00 -6.55 -2.20
N ARG A 168 11.18 -6.65 -1.14
CA ARG A 168 9.85 -7.25 -1.24
C ARG A 168 8.86 -6.34 -1.97
N ILE A 169 8.95 -5.02 -1.76
CA ILE A 169 8.15 -4.04 -2.52
C ILE A 169 8.57 -4.08 -3.99
N LEU A 170 9.87 -4.14 -4.28
CA LEU A 170 10.39 -4.26 -5.64
C LEU A 170 9.86 -5.54 -6.31
N ALA A 171 9.95 -6.68 -5.63
CA ALA A 171 9.44 -7.96 -6.15
C ALA A 171 7.92 -7.93 -6.38
N LEU A 172 7.15 -7.32 -5.46
CA LEU A 172 5.71 -7.12 -5.62
C LEU A 172 5.41 -6.25 -6.83
N GLY A 173 6.08 -5.09 -6.94
CA GLY A 173 5.89 -4.16 -8.05
C GLY A 173 6.26 -4.78 -9.39
N ALA A 174 7.41 -5.43 -9.49
CA ALA A 174 7.86 -6.12 -10.71
C ALA A 174 6.92 -7.27 -11.09
N GLY A 175 6.50 -8.08 -10.11
CA GLY A 175 5.58 -9.20 -10.35
C GLY A 175 4.20 -8.73 -10.83
N CYS A 176 3.61 -7.73 -10.17
CA CYS A 176 2.34 -7.15 -10.61
C CYS A 176 2.44 -6.50 -11.99
N SER A 177 3.53 -5.78 -12.27
CA SER A 177 3.74 -5.18 -13.58
C SER A 177 3.93 -6.22 -14.67
N ALA A 178 4.71 -7.27 -14.43
CA ALA A 178 4.87 -8.38 -15.39
C ALA A 178 3.53 -9.07 -15.69
N LEU A 179 2.64 -9.19 -14.67
CA LEU A 179 1.29 -9.71 -14.89
C LEU A 179 0.44 -8.79 -15.78
N ILE A 180 0.53 -7.46 -15.58
CA ILE A 180 -0.15 -6.47 -16.43
C ILE A 180 0.35 -6.59 -17.86
N GLU A 181 1.67 -6.59 -18.09
CA GLU A 181 2.28 -6.72 -19.42
C GLU A 181 1.88 -8.03 -20.10
N THR A 182 1.88 -9.13 -19.34
CA THR A 182 1.43 -10.43 -19.85
C THR A 182 -0.05 -10.39 -20.25
N ALA A 183 -0.90 -9.76 -19.43
CA ALA A 183 -2.32 -9.63 -19.74
C ALA A 183 -2.56 -8.77 -20.99
N GLN A 184 -1.85 -7.64 -21.14
CA GLN A 184 -1.93 -6.80 -22.35
C GLN A 184 -1.52 -7.58 -23.62
N TYR A 185 -0.46 -8.38 -23.51
CA TYR A 185 0.02 -9.22 -24.59
C TYR A 185 -1.00 -10.30 -24.98
N VAL A 186 -1.48 -11.07 -23.99
CA VAL A 186 -2.44 -12.16 -24.21
C VAL A 186 -3.78 -11.66 -24.73
N LEU A 187 -4.26 -10.53 -24.22
CA LEU A 187 -5.52 -9.92 -24.65
C LEU A 187 -5.38 -9.08 -25.92
N GLN A 188 -4.18 -8.99 -26.50
CA GLN A 188 -3.91 -8.26 -27.74
C GLN A 188 -4.46 -6.82 -27.72
N LEU A 189 -4.14 -6.07 -26.67
CA LEU A 189 -4.69 -4.73 -26.43
C LEU A 189 -4.08 -3.64 -27.33
N ASP A 190 -3.36 -3.98 -28.39
CA ASP A 190 -2.62 -3.06 -29.26
C ASP A 190 -1.63 -2.19 -28.47
N ARG A 191 -0.94 -2.82 -27.54
CA ARG A 191 0.12 -2.21 -26.74
C ARG A 191 1.42 -2.98 -26.93
N VAL A 192 2.53 -2.30 -26.70
CA VAL A 192 3.85 -2.95 -26.66
C VAL A 192 4.13 -3.34 -25.22
N SER A 193 4.17 -4.64 -24.95
CA SER A 193 4.57 -5.14 -23.63
C SER A 193 6.08 -4.97 -23.46
N SER A 194 6.50 -4.15 -22.50
CA SER A 194 7.88 -3.70 -22.38
C SER A 194 8.49 -4.04 -21.03
N VAL A 195 9.76 -4.48 -21.05
CA VAL A 195 10.57 -4.62 -19.84
C VAL A 195 10.76 -3.26 -19.16
N ASP A 196 10.81 -2.17 -19.92
CA ASP A 196 10.98 -0.83 -19.36
C ASP A 196 9.75 -0.41 -18.55
N ASP A 197 8.54 -0.80 -18.96
CA ASP A 197 7.33 -0.56 -18.18
C ASP A 197 7.37 -1.31 -16.85
N VAL A 198 7.86 -2.56 -16.86
CA VAL A 198 8.05 -3.34 -15.62
C VAL A 198 9.04 -2.64 -14.68
N LEU A 199 10.15 -2.15 -15.21
CA LEU A 199 11.17 -1.47 -14.41
C LEU A 199 10.64 -0.15 -13.82
N VAL A 200 9.95 0.66 -14.62
CA VAL A 200 9.44 1.97 -14.18
C VAL A 200 8.30 1.80 -13.18
N ASN A 201 7.37 0.87 -13.42
CA ASN A 201 6.28 0.57 -12.49
C ASN A 201 6.82 0.04 -11.14
N ALA A 202 7.80 -0.85 -11.17
CA ALA A 202 8.44 -1.36 -9.96
C ALA A 202 9.22 -0.26 -9.21
N ALA A 203 9.92 0.62 -9.94
CA ALA A 203 10.57 1.78 -9.35
C ALA A 203 9.55 2.72 -8.67
N GLY A 204 8.41 2.98 -9.31
CA GLY A 204 7.32 3.75 -8.74
C GLY A 204 6.78 3.17 -7.43
N ALA A 205 6.57 1.85 -7.38
CA ALA A 205 6.18 1.15 -6.16
C ALA A 205 7.22 1.31 -5.05
N VAL A 206 8.52 1.18 -5.36
CA VAL A 206 9.61 1.35 -4.39
C VAL A 206 9.69 2.78 -3.88
N LEU A 207 9.66 3.78 -4.76
CA LEU A 207 9.69 5.19 -4.38
C LEU A 207 8.53 5.56 -3.46
N ALA A 208 7.32 5.12 -3.79
CA ALA A 208 6.15 5.33 -2.96
C ALA A 208 6.23 4.58 -1.62
N GLY A 209 6.76 3.36 -1.63
CA GLY A 209 7.04 2.59 -0.42
C GLY A 209 8.04 3.29 0.50
N LEU A 210 9.12 3.84 -0.05
CA LEU A 210 10.09 4.63 0.71
C LEU A 210 9.46 5.89 1.32
N ALA A 211 8.56 6.56 0.60
CA ALA A 211 7.82 7.71 1.12
C ALA A 211 6.94 7.34 2.33
N SER A 212 6.42 6.10 2.38
CA SER A 212 5.61 5.60 3.50
C SER A 212 6.43 4.93 4.61
N ARG A 213 7.77 4.85 4.51
CA ARG A 213 8.64 4.04 5.37
C ARG A 213 8.39 4.25 6.87
N ARG A 214 8.15 5.46 7.31
CA ARG A 214 7.86 5.79 8.71
C ARG A 214 6.57 5.16 9.26
N TRP A 215 5.69 4.67 8.38
CA TRP A 215 4.39 4.06 8.74
C TRP A 215 4.36 2.55 8.50
N TRP A 216 5.46 1.93 8.08
CA TRP A 216 5.51 0.50 7.85
C TRP A 216 5.16 -0.28 9.11
N ARG A 217 4.51 -1.42 8.94
CA ARG A 217 4.27 -2.34 10.05
C ARG A 217 5.56 -3.03 10.45
N THR A 218 5.79 -3.13 11.76
CA THR A 218 6.84 -3.98 12.33
C THR A 218 6.23 -5.28 12.81
N THR A 219 6.97 -6.38 12.75
CA THR A 219 6.54 -7.71 13.25
C THR A 219 6.13 -7.69 14.73
N ALA A 220 6.67 -6.77 15.53
CA ALA A 220 6.27 -6.55 16.92
C ALA A 220 4.84 -6.02 17.10
N GLN A 221 4.17 -5.57 16.04
CA GLN A 221 2.79 -5.06 16.05
C GLN A 221 1.77 -6.09 15.52
N ASP A 222 2.21 -7.32 15.23
CA ASP A 222 1.33 -8.41 14.78
C ASP A 222 0.80 -9.15 16.00
N PRO A 223 -0.51 -9.06 16.34
CA PRO A 223 -1.07 -9.76 17.53
C PRO A 223 -1.10 -11.29 17.38
N SER A 224 -0.77 -11.82 16.20
CA SER A 224 -0.71 -13.27 15.93
C SER A 224 0.65 -13.91 16.23
N GLY A 225 1.64 -13.14 16.71
CA GLY A 225 2.90 -13.67 17.21
C GLY A 225 2.69 -14.32 18.57
N MET A 226 2.54 -15.65 18.61
CA MET A 226 2.64 -16.43 19.83
C MET A 226 3.88 -16.01 20.62
N PRO A 227 3.77 -15.80 21.95
CA PRO A 227 4.96 -15.65 22.77
C PRO A 227 5.77 -16.94 22.65
N ASP A 228 7.04 -16.77 22.29
CA ASP A 228 8.04 -17.83 22.30
C ASP A 228 8.15 -18.40 23.72
N VAL A 229 7.56 -19.58 23.91
CA VAL A 229 7.69 -20.37 25.11
C VAL A 229 8.99 -21.19 25.03
N SER A 230 10.08 -20.53 24.68
CA SER A 230 11.41 -21.13 24.76
C SER A 230 12.10 -20.66 26.06
N GLY A 231 12.01 -21.57 27.05
CA GLY A 231 13.12 -21.83 27.89
C GLY A 231 13.54 -20.78 28.91
N ARG A 232 12.94 -20.86 30.08
CA ARG A 232 13.68 -20.49 31.29
C ARG A 232 13.67 -21.66 32.28
N SER A 233 14.38 -22.72 31.96
CA SER A 233 14.91 -23.72 32.95
C SER A 233 16.12 -23.08 33.62
N GLY A 234 15.86 -22.20 34.57
CA GLY A 234 16.88 -21.74 35.51
C GLY A 234 16.95 -22.74 36.66
N VAL A 235 17.83 -23.70 36.53
CA VAL A 235 18.29 -24.55 37.65
C VAL A 235 19.14 -23.66 38.55
N SER A 236 18.60 -23.27 39.70
CA SER A 236 19.42 -22.80 40.83
C SER A 236 19.53 -23.93 41.83
N GLY A 237 20.73 -24.53 41.92
CA GLY A 237 21.10 -25.47 42.96
C GLY A 237 21.07 -24.80 44.33
N GLY A 238 20.46 -25.48 45.27
CA GLY A 238 20.48 -25.20 46.71
C GLY A 238 20.54 -26.50 47.47
N SER A 239 21.73 -26.79 47.99
CA SER A 239 22.13 -27.85 48.89
C SER A 239 21.33 -27.82 50.21
N GLY A 240 20.95 -28.99 50.79
CA GLY A 240 20.43 -29.07 52.13
C GLY A 240 19.86 -30.45 52.48
N ALA A 241 20.63 -31.24 53.01
CA ALA A 241 20.67 -32.43 53.85
C ALA A 241 19.39 -32.99 54.54
N SER A 242 19.37 -34.30 54.63
CA SER A 242 18.99 -35.20 55.73
C SER A 242 17.53 -35.60 55.95
N GLY A 243 17.33 -36.92 55.96
CA GLY A 243 16.39 -37.56 56.88
C GLY A 243 15.54 -38.71 56.26
N VAL A 244 16.11 -39.87 56.22
CA VAL A 244 15.68 -41.17 56.86
C VAL A 244 14.23 -41.66 56.64
N SER A 245 14.17 -42.86 56.11
CA SER A 245 13.44 -44.06 56.53
C SER A 245 12.11 -44.45 55.85
N ALA A 246 12.17 -45.69 55.43
CA ALA A 246 11.20 -46.81 55.44
C ALA A 246 10.23 -46.97 54.26
N SER A 247 10.55 -48.02 53.52
CA SER A 247 9.64 -48.91 52.74
C SER A 247 8.72 -49.71 53.67
N PRO A 248 7.91 -50.71 53.22
CA PRO A 248 7.29 -51.00 51.91
C PRO A 248 5.80 -51.40 52.04
N HIS A 249 5.13 -51.73 50.97
CA HIS A 249 4.17 -52.81 50.72
C HIS A 249 3.37 -52.43 49.43
N ALA A 250 3.51 -53.15 48.41
CA ALA A 250 2.99 -54.46 48.00
C ALA A 250 1.53 -54.45 47.51
N SER A 251 1.42 -55.02 46.36
CA SER A 251 0.31 -55.85 45.83
C SER A 251 -0.73 -55.12 44.94
N ALA A 252 -0.66 -55.46 43.74
CA ALA A 252 -1.33 -56.50 42.95
C ALA A 252 -2.61 -56.04 42.24
N ALA A 253 -2.56 -56.20 40.96
CA ALA A 253 -3.43 -56.98 40.08
C ALA A 253 -4.83 -56.46 39.73
N GLY A 254 -5.10 -56.56 38.44
CA GLY A 254 -6.44 -56.81 37.91
C GLY A 254 -6.78 -56.08 36.64
N ARG A 255 -6.39 -56.65 35.51
CA ARG A 255 -7.19 -57.17 34.39
C ARG A 255 -8.44 -56.44 33.96
N ALA A 256 -8.39 -56.13 32.67
CA ALA A 256 -9.33 -56.53 31.60
C ALA A 256 -10.71 -55.86 31.55
N ALA A 257 -10.98 -55.13 30.55
CA ALA A 257 -11.85 -55.37 29.37
C ALA A 257 -11.60 -54.28 28.39
#